data_4af9e8afe54984f60ef3abe3440ff43f
#
_entry.id   4af9e8afe54984f60ef3abe3440ff43f
#
_cell.length_a   1.000
_cell.length_b   1.000
_cell.length_c   1.000
_cell.angle_alpha   90.00
_cell.angle_beta   90.00
_cell.angle_gamma   90.00
#
_symmetry.space_group_name_H-M   'P 1'
#
loop_
_entity.id
_entity.type
_entity.pdbx_description
1 polymer ?
#
loop_
_entity_poly.entity_id
_entity_poly.type
_entity_poly.pdbx_seq_one_letter_code
_entity_poly.pdbx_strand_id
1 'polypeptide(L)'
;MNPTDVSEIILAEPRGFCAGVDRAIDIVEHALAKFGAPIYVRHEIVHNTHVVEDLRARGAIFIEDLADVPAGATLVFSAHGVPKAVEQEAQARGFRVFDATCPLVTKVHVEVAKLHKEGYEFIMIGHKGHPEVEGTMGQLPSGIHLVEDADDVQKVEPAQTQKLAVVTQTTLSVDDADRKSTRLNSSHVSESRMPSSA
;
A
#
# COMPACT_ATOMS: atom_id res chain seq x y z
N MET A 1 -25.20 10.76 28.04
CA MET A 1 -26.20 10.16 27.12
C MET A 1 -26.14 8.66 27.31
N ASN A 2 -27.26 8.02 27.55
CA ASN A 2 -27.34 6.57 27.72
C ASN A 2 -27.21 5.92 26.34
N PRO A 3 -26.36 4.89 26.11
CA PRO A 3 -26.19 4.29 24.79
C PRO A 3 -27.43 3.60 24.20
N THR A 4 -28.52 3.58 24.94
CA THR A 4 -29.82 3.01 24.53
C THR A 4 -30.80 4.01 23.92
N ASP A 5 -30.45 5.31 23.81
CA ASP A 5 -31.36 6.38 23.35
C ASP A 5 -31.12 6.74 21.86
N VAL A 6 -30.74 5.77 21.03
CA VAL A 6 -30.66 5.98 19.58
C VAL A 6 -32.04 5.77 18.98
N SER A 7 -32.68 6.86 18.55
CA SER A 7 -34.02 6.84 17.95
C SER A 7 -34.01 6.62 16.44
N GLU A 8 -32.89 6.86 15.78
CA GLU A 8 -32.76 6.74 14.32
C GLU A 8 -31.32 6.47 13.91
N ILE A 9 -31.12 5.57 12.92
CA ILE A 9 -29.84 5.33 12.27
C ILE A 9 -29.98 5.71 10.80
N ILE A 10 -29.23 6.73 10.36
CA ILE A 10 -29.20 7.19 8.97
C ILE A 10 -27.94 6.61 8.30
N LEU A 11 -28.16 5.83 7.24
CA LEU A 11 -27.06 5.31 6.44
C LEU A 11 -26.65 6.33 5.39
N ALA A 12 -25.34 6.62 5.32
CA ALA A 12 -24.80 7.50 4.29
C ALA A 12 -24.90 6.87 2.89
N GLU A 13 -25.09 7.71 1.88
CA GLU A 13 -25.04 7.36 0.47
C GLU A 13 -24.14 8.36 -0.28
N PRO A 14 -23.20 7.89 -1.15
CA PRO A 14 -22.85 6.48 -1.39
C PRO A 14 -22.11 5.84 -0.21
N ARG A 15 -22.26 4.53 -0.07
CA ARG A 15 -21.55 3.71 0.93
C ARG A 15 -21.03 2.44 0.29
N GLY A 16 -20.02 1.80 0.91
CA GLY A 16 -19.39 0.57 0.45
C GLY A 16 -17.88 0.71 0.38
N PHE A 17 -17.25 -0.26 -0.23
CA PHE A 17 -15.82 -0.22 -0.50
C PHE A 17 -15.52 0.64 -1.73
N CYS A 18 -14.26 1.11 -1.82
CA CYS A 18 -13.78 1.71 -3.06
C CYS A 18 -13.47 0.60 -4.09
N ALA A 19 -13.46 0.97 -5.38
CA ALA A 19 -13.20 0.02 -6.46
C ALA A 19 -11.87 -0.75 -6.32
N GLY A 20 -10.86 -0.18 -5.66
CA GLY A 20 -9.60 -0.86 -5.38
C GLY A 20 -9.76 -2.00 -4.37
N VAL A 21 -10.55 -1.79 -3.32
CA VAL A 21 -10.87 -2.81 -2.31
C VAL A 21 -11.74 -3.90 -2.91
N ASP A 22 -12.83 -3.55 -3.62
CA ASP A 22 -13.70 -4.54 -4.29
C ASP A 22 -12.89 -5.43 -5.24
N ARG A 23 -12.05 -4.81 -6.09
CA ARG A 23 -11.19 -5.55 -7.01
C ARG A 23 -10.24 -6.53 -6.30
N ALA A 24 -9.67 -6.12 -5.17
CA ALA A 24 -8.74 -6.96 -4.43
C ALA A 24 -9.45 -8.18 -3.83
N ILE A 25 -10.65 -8.00 -3.27
CA ILE A 25 -11.51 -9.09 -2.77
C ILE A 25 -11.88 -10.03 -3.91
N ASP A 26 -12.39 -9.50 -5.02
CA ASP A 26 -12.78 -10.26 -6.21
C ASP A 26 -11.65 -11.16 -6.73
N ILE A 27 -10.41 -10.68 -6.74
CA ILE A 27 -9.25 -11.47 -7.19
C ILE A 27 -9.06 -12.71 -6.31
N VAL A 28 -9.15 -12.59 -4.98
CA VAL A 28 -9.01 -13.74 -4.09
C VAL A 28 -10.19 -14.70 -4.26
N GLU A 29 -11.41 -14.19 -4.36
CA GLU A 29 -12.61 -15.00 -4.58
C GLU A 29 -12.55 -15.78 -5.89
N HIS A 30 -12.18 -15.11 -6.98
CA HIS A 30 -11.99 -15.77 -8.28
C HIS A 30 -10.85 -16.79 -8.25
N ALA A 31 -9.76 -16.52 -7.53
CA ALA A 31 -8.67 -17.48 -7.36
C ALA A 31 -9.15 -18.72 -6.61
N LEU A 32 -9.90 -18.56 -5.49
CA LEU A 32 -10.50 -19.65 -4.75
C LEU A 32 -11.47 -20.48 -5.63
N ALA A 33 -12.33 -19.81 -6.39
CA ALA A 33 -13.28 -20.48 -7.28
C ALA A 33 -12.60 -21.26 -8.41
N LYS A 34 -11.52 -20.73 -8.97
CA LYS A 34 -10.85 -21.29 -10.15
C LYS A 34 -9.83 -22.36 -9.81
N PHE A 35 -9.08 -22.21 -8.74
CA PHE A 35 -7.95 -23.09 -8.40
C PHE A 35 -8.19 -23.93 -7.16
N GLY A 36 -9.26 -23.64 -6.41
CA GLY A 36 -9.55 -24.30 -5.13
C GLY A 36 -8.67 -23.79 -3.99
N ALA A 37 -9.04 -24.14 -2.78
CA ALA A 37 -8.25 -23.88 -1.59
C ALA A 37 -7.05 -24.85 -1.49
N PRO A 38 -5.92 -24.44 -0.89
CA PRO A 38 -5.67 -23.13 -0.33
C PRO A 38 -5.18 -22.11 -1.37
N ILE A 39 -5.56 -20.84 -1.17
CA ILE A 39 -4.96 -19.68 -1.85
C ILE A 39 -4.16 -18.89 -0.82
N TYR A 40 -2.90 -18.61 -1.09
CA TYR A 40 -2.04 -17.84 -0.20
C TYR A 40 -2.16 -16.35 -0.53
N VAL A 41 -2.27 -15.51 0.49
CA VAL A 41 -2.41 -14.05 0.34
C VAL A 41 -1.35 -13.38 1.20
N ARG A 42 -0.47 -12.60 0.58
CA ARG A 42 0.57 -11.88 1.31
C ARG A 42 0.00 -10.62 1.93
N HIS A 43 0.10 -10.52 3.25
CA HIS A 43 -0.62 -9.58 4.13
C HIS A 43 -2.15 -9.76 4.07
N GLU A 44 -2.86 -9.07 4.94
CA GLU A 44 -4.31 -8.94 4.79
C GLU A 44 -4.64 -8.31 3.44
N ILE A 45 -5.62 -8.87 2.74
CA ILE A 45 -5.97 -8.36 1.39
C ILE A 45 -6.37 -6.89 1.42
N VAL A 46 -7.06 -6.49 2.48
CA VAL A 46 -7.46 -5.15 2.85
C VAL A 46 -7.55 -5.06 4.37
N HIS A 47 -7.48 -3.86 4.94
CA HIS A 47 -7.63 -3.65 6.39
C HIS A 47 -9.11 -3.71 6.83
N ASN A 48 -9.70 -4.89 6.71
CA ASN A 48 -11.07 -5.15 7.15
C ASN A 48 -11.17 -6.58 7.71
N THR A 49 -11.23 -6.70 9.02
CA THR A 49 -11.25 -7.98 9.73
C THR A 49 -12.36 -8.90 9.25
N HIS A 50 -13.56 -8.38 8.99
CA HIS A 50 -14.69 -9.17 8.54
C HIS A 50 -14.44 -9.80 7.16
N VAL A 51 -13.88 -9.04 6.22
CA VAL A 51 -13.48 -9.54 4.90
C VAL A 51 -12.39 -10.60 5.02
N VAL A 52 -11.39 -10.34 5.85
CA VAL A 52 -10.24 -11.26 6.06
C VAL A 52 -10.73 -12.58 6.65
N GLU A 53 -11.63 -12.54 7.65
CA GLU A 53 -12.20 -13.75 8.28
C GLU A 53 -13.08 -14.56 7.32
N ASP A 54 -13.92 -13.89 6.51
CA ASP A 54 -14.72 -14.58 5.49
C ASP A 54 -13.83 -15.29 4.46
N LEU A 55 -12.85 -14.63 3.91
CA LEU A 55 -11.91 -15.23 2.95
C LEU A 55 -11.12 -16.38 3.59
N ARG A 56 -10.72 -16.25 4.87
CA ARG A 56 -10.05 -17.32 5.63
C ARG A 56 -10.95 -18.52 5.79
N ALA A 57 -12.22 -18.34 6.14
CA ALA A 57 -13.20 -19.41 6.24
C ALA A 57 -13.42 -20.16 4.91
N ARG A 58 -13.21 -19.47 3.78
CA ARG A 58 -13.31 -20.02 2.43
C ARG A 58 -12.01 -20.63 1.92
N GLY A 59 -10.93 -20.62 2.70
CA GLY A 59 -9.67 -21.29 2.42
C GLY A 59 -8.54 -20.39 1.92
N ALA A 60 -8.64 -19.08 2.11
CA ALA A 60 -7.49 -18.19 1.98
C ALA A 60 -6.57 -18.30 3.19
N ILE A 61 -5.27 -18.38 2.97
CA ILE A 61 -4.23 -18.41 4.00
C ILE A 61 -3.43 -17.11 3.89
N PHE A 62 -3.53 -16.27 4.91
CA PHE A 62 -2.77 -15.01 4.97
C PHE A 62 -1.39 -15.28 5.56
N ILE A 63 -0.35 -14.81 4.87
CA ILE A 63 1.06 -15.02 5.21
C ILE A 63 1.83 -13.70 5.17
N GLU A 64 2.90 -13.64 5.94
CA GLU A 64 3.84 -12.52 5.95
C GLU A 64 5.13 -12.84 5.18
N ASP A 65 5.56 -14.09 5.19
CA ASP A 65 6.78 -14.55 4.53
C ASP A 65 6.44 -15.54 3.39
N LEU A 66 7.11 -15.38 2.26
CA LEU A 66 6.97 -16.31 1.13
C LEU A 66 7.56 -17.71 1.45
N ALA A 67 8.37 -17.82 2.50
CA ALA A 67 8.87 -19.11 2.98
C ALA A 67 7.74 -20.05 3.44
N ASP A 68 6.61 -19.49 3.89
CA ASP A 68 5.43 -20.25 4.33
C ASP A 68 4.58 -20.77 3.17
N VAL A 69 4.91 -20.40 1.92
CA VAL A 69 4.14 -20.78 0.74
C VAL A 69 4.76 -22.02 0.07
N PRO A 70 4.00 -23.12 -0.09
CA PRO A 70 4.47 -24.32 -0.78
C PRO A 70 4.81 -24.04 -2.26
N ALA A 71 5.78 -24.77 -2.80
CA ALA A 71 6.15 -24.65 -4.21
C ALA A 71 4.95 -24.90 -5.15
N GLY A 72 4.81 -24.06 -6.18
CA GLY A 72 3.74 -24.14 -7.16
C GLY A 72 2.36 -23.69 -6.67
N ALA A 73 2.25 -23.20 -5.44
CA ALA A 73 1.00 -22.67 -4.89
C ALA A 73 0.53 -21.41 -5.63
N THR A 74 -0.74 -21.09 -5.45
CA THR A 74 -1.31 -19.83 -5.91
C THR A 74 -1.15 -18.77 -4.82
N LEU A 75 -0.51 -17.66 -5.18
CA LEU A 75 -0.20 -16.52 -4.32
C LEU A 75 -0.92 -15.28 -4.83
N VAL A 76 -1.52 -14.50 -3.93
CA VAL A 76 -2.09 -13.19 -4.24
C VAL A 76 -1.33 -12.13 -3.45
N PHE A 77 -0.88 -11.08 -4.13
CA PHE A 77 -0.39 -9.87 -3.47
C PHE A 77 -1.57 -8.98 -3.08
N SER A 78 -1.56 -8.46 -1.86
CA SER A 78 -2.66 -7.64 -1.32
C SER A 78 -2.81 -6.29 -2.03
N ALA A 79 -3.88 -5.57 -1.71
CA ALA A 79 -4.14 -4.24 -2.27
C ALA A 79 -3.03 -3.21 -1.98
N HIS A 80 -2.21 -3.45 -0.97
CA HIS A 80 -1.13 -2.55 -0.54
C HIS A 80 0.10 -2.54 -1.46
N GLY A 81 0.23 -3.54 -2.34
CA GLY A 81 1.42 -3.75 -3.16
C GLY A 81 2.56 -4.41 -2.38
N VAL A 82 3.63 -4.74 -3.08
CA VAL A 82 4.80 -5.43 -2.51
C VAL A 82 6.11 -4.82 -3.02
N PRO A 83 7.22 -4.96 -2.28
CA PRO A 83 8.55 -4.66 -2.75
C PRO A 83 8.91 -5.46 -4.02
N LYS A 84 9.74 -4.89 -4.89
CA LYS A 84 10.26 -5.61 -6.08
C LYS A 84 10.99 -6.91 -5.74
N ALA A 85 11.70 -6.94 -4.63
CA ALA A 85 12.39 -8.14 -4.17
C ALA A 85 11.41 -9.30 -3.93
N VAL A 86 10.22 -9.01 -3.39
CA VAL A 86 9.15 -9.99 -3.15
C VAL A 86 8.56 -10.50 -4.46
N GLU A 87 8.36 -9.62 -5.46
CA GLU A 87 7.91 -10.03 -6.79
C GLU A 87 8.91 -10.99 -7.44
N GLN A 88 10.21 -10.63 -7.38
CA GLN A 88 11.29 -11.44 -7.93
C GLN A 88 11.41 -12.79 -7.23
N GLU A 89 11.29 -12.81 -5.91
CA GLU A 89 11.31 -14.04 -5.12
C GLU A 89 10.13 -14.95 -5.48
N ALA A 90 8.93 -14.39 -5.57
CA ALA A 90 7.73 -15.16 -5.94
C ALA A 90 7.87 -15.78 -7.33
N GLN A 91 8.46 -15.05 -8.29
CA GLN A 91 8.76 -15.56 -9.63
C GLN A 91 9.81 -16.66 -9.58
N ALA A 92 10.92 -16.46 -8.84
CA ALA A 92 11.99 -17.44 -8.71
C ALA A 92 11.53 -18.76 -8.06
N ARG A 93 10.57 -18.70 -7.13
CA ARG A 93 9.95 -19.86 -6.49
C ARG A 93 8.88 -20.55 -7.37
N GLY A 94 8.53 -19.98 -8.51
CA GLY A 94 7.57 -20.55 -9.46
C GLY A 94 6.13 -20.53 -8.97
N PHE A 95 5.77 -19.59 -8.12
CA PHE A 95 4.38 -19.43 -7.69
C PHE A 95 3.49 -18.95 -8.83
N ARG A 96 2.21 -19.33 -8.79
CA ARG A 96 1.18 -18.71 -9.63
C ARG A 96 0.72 -17.43 -8.96
N VAL A 97 1.26 -16.29 -9.42
CA VAL A 97 1.02 -15.01 -8.78
C VAL A 97 -0.15 -14.26 -9.41
N PHE A 98 -1.02 -13.70 -8.58
CA PHE A 98 -2.03 -12.71 -8.95
C PHE A 98 -1.77 -11.43 -8.15
N ASP A 99 -1.71 -10.32 -8.85
CA ASP A 99 -1.46 -9.01 -8.24
C ASP A 99 -2.78 -8.27 -8.03
N ALA A 100 -3.17 -8.13 -6.76
CA ALA A 100 -4.35 -7.37 -6.35
C ALA A 100 -4.02 -5.94 -5.90
N THR A 101 -2.79 -5.47 -6.12
CA THR A 101 -2.38 -4.09 -5.78
C THR A 101 -3.39 -3.08 -6.31
N CYS A 102 -3.81 -2.17 -5.46
CA CYS A 102 -4.72 -1.10 -5.84
C CYS A 102 -4.12 -0.28 -7.00
N PRO A 103 -4.88 0.04 -8.06
CA PRO A 103 -4.37 0.83 -9.18
C PRO A 103 -3.76 2.18 -8.78
N LEU A 104 -4.24 2.80 -7.69
CA LEU A 104 -3.65 4.03 -7.16
C LEU A 104 -2.26 3.79 -6.57
N VAL A 105 -2.05 2.70 -5.86
CA VAL A 105 -0.74 2.29 -5.34
C VAL A 105 0.19 1.94 -6.49
N THR A 106 -0.28 1.18 -7.48
CA THR A 106 0.50 0.87 -8.69
C THR A 106 0.96 2.14 -9.40
N LYS A 107 0.10 3.17 -9.48
CA LYS A 107 0.48 4.47 -10.07
C LYS A 107 1.63 5.12 -9.31
N VAL A 108 1.61 5.10 -7.98
CA VAL A 108 2.72 5.60 -7.14
C VAL A 108 4.01 4.83 -7.43
N HIS A 109 3.95 3.49 -7.45
CA HIS A 109 5.12 2.64 -7.73
C HIS A 109 5.74 2.94 -9.10
N VAL A 110 4.91 3.10 -10.13
CA VAL A 110 5.37 3.43 -11.50
C VAL A 110 6.03 4.82 -11.54
N GLU A 111 5.42 5.81 -10.90
CA GLU A 111 5.94 7.17 -10.89
C GLU A 111 7.25 7.28 -10.11
N VAL A 112 7.34 6.63 -8.95
CA VAL A 112 8.58 6.52 -8.16
C VAL A 112 9.69 5.89 -9.01
N ALA A 113 9.41 4.77 -9.68
CA ALA A 113 10.41 4.10 -10.52
C ALA A 113 10.83 4.95 -11.74
N LYS A 114 9.91 5.73 -12.31
CA LYS A 114 10.18 6.64 -13.43
C LYS A 114 11.05 7.80 -13.01
N LEU A 115 10.64 8.56 -11.99
CA LEU A 115 11.36 9.74 -11.51
C LEU A 115 12.74 9.38 -10.93
N HIS A 116 12.89 8.19 -10.32
CA HIS A 116 14.20 7.72 -9.88
C HIS A 116 15.20 7.60 -11.03
N LYS A 117 14.77 7.14 -12.21
CA LYS A 117 15.62 7.10 -13.41
C LYS A 117 16.03 8.50 -13.91
N GLU A 118 15.25 9.52 -13.56
CA GLU A 118 15.54 10.92 -13.84
C GLU A 118 16.43 11.56 -12.76
N GLY A 119 16.83 10.79 -11.75
CA GLY A 119 17.74 11.20 -10.66
C GLY A 119 17.02 11.84 -9.48
N TYR A 120 15.73 11.61 -9.30
CA TYR A 120 15.01 12.07 -8.11
C TYR A 120 15.23 11.14 -6.93
N GLU A 121 15.31 11.72 -5.74
CA GLU A 121 15.09 11.06 -4.46
C GLU A 121 13.69 11.38 -3.93
N PHE A 122 13.25 10.62 -2.92
CA PHE A 122 11.87 10.70 -2.45
C PHE A 122 11.81 10.84 -0.94
N ILE A 123 10.83 11.61 -0.50
CA ILE A 123 10.32 11.59 0.86
C ILE A 123 9.01 10.84 0.86
N MET A 124 8.97 9.71 1.55
CA MET A 124 7.77 8.92 1.76
C MET A 124 7.12 9.30 3.07
N ILE A 125 5.93 9.91 3.01
CA ILE A 125 5.13 10.19 4.21
C ILE A 125 4.21 9.00 4.46
N GLY A 126 4.38 8.33 5.60
CA GLY A 126 3.62 7.12 5.93
C GLY A 126 3.97 6.57 7.29
N HIS A 127 3.39 5.44 7.64
CA HIS A 127 3.66 4.74 8.90
C HIS A 127 4.63 3.59 8.68
N LYS A 128 5.70 3.56 9.47
CA LYS A 128 6.68 2.48 9.45
C LYS A 128 6.01 1.13 9.73
N GLY A 129 6.37 0.12 8.93
CA GLY A 129 5.77 -1.22 9.05
C GLY A 129 4.41 -1.37 8.36
N HIS A 130 3.85 -0.30 7.79
CA HIS A 130 2.65 -0.43 6.99
C HIS A 130 2.97 -1.07 5.63
N PRO A 131 2.23 -2.11 5.18
CA PRO A 131 2.54 -2.85 3.95
C PRO A 131 2.67 -1.97 2.70
N GLU A 132 1.83 -0.93 2.55
CA GLU A 132 1.92 0.01 1.43
C GLU A 132 3.21 0.84 1.45
N VAL A 133 3.66 1.24 2.64
CA VAL A 133 4.93 1.97 2.81
C VAL A 133 6.10 1.08 2.45
N GLU A 134 6.12 -0.15 2.95
CA GLU A 134 7.15 -1.13 2.62
C GLU A 134 7.15 -1.46 1.12
N GLY A 135 5.97 -1.64 0.53
CA GLY A 135 5.79 -1.88 -0.90
C GLY A 135 6.36 -0.75 -1.76
N THR A 136 6.05 0.49 -1.41
CA THR A 136 6.51 1.68 -2.13
C THR A 136 8.01 1.92 -1.96
N MET A 137 8.51 1.85 -0.72
CA MET A 137 9.94 1.99 -0.44
C MET A 137 10.76 0.90 -1.13
N GLY A 138 10.23 -0.32 -1.18
CA GLY A 138 10.85 -1.46 -1.84
C GLY A 138 10.82 -1.42 -3.38
N GLN A 139 10.29 -0.37 -4.00
CA GLN A 139 10.40 -0.16 -5.45
C GLN A 139 11.80 0.30 -5.88
N LEU A 140 12.57 0.88 -4.96
CA LEU A 140 13.90 1.41 -5.21
C LEU A 140 14.94 0.72 -4.34
N PRO A 141 16.18 0.62 -4.81
CA PRO A 141 17.29 0.12 -3.99
C PRO A 141 17.75 1.13 -2.93
N SER A 142 17.50 2.44 -3.15
CA SER A 142 17.88 3.54 -2.25
C SER A 142 17.24 4.85 -2.73
N GLY A 143 17.46 5.93 -1.96
CA GLY A 143 16.97 7.27 -2.32
C GLY A 143 15.50 7.52 -2.02
N ILE A 144 14.93 6.76 -1.09
CA ILE A 144 13.59 7.00 -0.54
C ILE A 144 13.66 7.03 0.98
N HIS A 145 13.19 8.11 1.57
CA HIS A 145 13.35 8.41 3.00
C HIS A 145 11.96 8.46 3.65
N LEU A 146 11.75 7.66 4.69
CA LEU A 146 10.47 7.63 5.43
C LEU A 146 10.39 8.80 6.42
N VAL A 147 9.23 9.44 6.44
CA VAL A 147 8.82 10.48 7.39
C VAL A 147 7.50 10.06 8.00
N GLU A 148 7.51 9.74 9.30
CA GLU A 148 6.31 9.41 10.04
C GLU A 148 5.70 10.62 10.72
N ASP A 149 6.55 11.53 11.19
CA ASP A 149 6.14 12.75 11.86
C ASP A 149 7.00 13.96 11.45
N ALA A 150 6.69 15.10 12.05
CA ALA A 150 7.34 16.36 11.72
C ALA A 150 8.80 16.46 12.22
N ASP A 151 9.19 15.65 13.19
CA ASP A 151 10.55 15.65 13.72
C ASP A 151 11.47 14.80 12.86
N ASP A 152 10.91 13.82 12.13
CA ASP A 152 11.64 13.04 11.14
C ASP A 152 12.12 13.86 9.96
N VAL A 153 11.39 14.94 9.60
CA VAL A 153 11.80 15.87 8.53
C VAL A 153 13.22 16.40 8.73
N GLN A 154 13.59 16.68 9.98
CA GLN A 154 14.91 17.20 10.32
C GLN A 154 16.02 16.14 10.26
N LYS A 155 15.67 14.86 10.25
CA LYS A 155 16.59 13.73 10.21
C LYS A 155 16.86 13.23 8.80
N VAL A 156 16.07 13.69 7.82
CA VAL A 156 16.24 13.29 6.43
C VAL A 156 17.38 14.06 5.79
N GLU A 157 18.39 13.36 5.33
CA GLU A 157 19.55 13.89 4.64
C GLU A 157 19.59 13.35 3.19
N PRO A 158 18.82 13.93 2.26
CA PRO A 158 18.85 13.48 0.87
C PRO A 158 20.18 13.90 0.22
N ALA A 159 20.75 13.02 -0.58
CA ALA A 159 21.96 13.35 -1.35
C ALA A 159 21.68 14.37 -2.46
N GLN A 160 20.42 14.48 -2.91
CA GLN A 160 19.93 15.38 -3.94
C GLN A 160 18.80 16.27 -3.41
N THR A 161 19.09 17.55 -3.16
CA THR A 161 18.08 18.51 -2.70
C THR A 161 17.32 19.20 -3.84
N GLN A 162 17.87 19.21 -5.06
CA GLN A 162 17.25 19.86 -6.22
C GLN A 162 16.25 18.96 -6.97
N LYS A 163 16.36 17.65 -6.78
CA LYS A 163 15.48 16.65 -7.39
C LYS A 163 14.88 15.76 -6.29
N LEU A 164 13.99 16.35 -5.52
CA LEU A 164 13.31 15.71 -4.42
C LEU A 164 11.80 15.70 -4.69
N ALA A 165 11.17 14.53 -4.61
CA ALA A 165 9.74 14.37 -4.75
C ALA A 165 9.13 13.83 -3.45
N VAL A 166 7.88 14.19 -3.18
CA VAL A 166 7.13 13.70 -2.03
C VAL A 166 6.08 12.72 -2.49
N VAL A 167 6.03 11.56 -1.84
CA VAL A 167 4.98 10.56 -2.01
C VAL A 167 4.35 10.25 -0.67
N THR A 168 3.07 9.93 -0.66
CA THR A 168 2.33 9.66 0.57
C THR A 168 1.67 8.29 0.52
N GLN A 169 1.54 7.65 1.67
CA GLN A 169 0.65 6.52 1.85
C GLN A 169 -0.79 6.95 1.51
N THR A 170 -1.52 6.15 0.75
CA THR A 170 -2.83 6.53 0.20
C THR A 170 -3.93 6.65 1.25
N THR A 171 -3.75 6.06 2.43
CA THR A 171 -4.73 6.03 3.53
C THR A 171 -4.46 7.07 4.63
N LEU A 172 -3.53 8.00 4.42
CA LEU A 172 -3.30 9.11 5.36
C LEU A 172 -4.43 10.13 5.31
N SER A 173 -4.69 10.80 6.45
CA SER A 173 -5.55 11.98 6.43
C SER A 173 -4.88 13.13 5.68
N VAL A 174 -5.69 13.93 4.97
CA VAL A 174 -5.20 15.10 4.23
C VAL A 174 -4.49 16.08 5.18
N ASP A 175 -5.05 16.30 6.36
CA ASP A 175 -4.47 17.21 7.36
C ASP A 175 -3.10 16.76 7.87
N ASP A 176 -2.88 15.45 8.00
CA ASP A 176 -1.58 14.90 8.40
C ASP A 176 -0.56 14.99 7.28
N ALA A 177 -0.98 14.70 6.06
CA ALA A 177 -0.14 14.80 4.87
C ALA A 177 0.29 16.26 4.63
N ASP A 178 -0.65 17.21 4.73
CA ASP A 178 -0.40 18.64 4.52
C ASP A 178 0.51 19.24 5.60
N ARG A 179 0.33 18.89 6.88
CA ARG A 179 1.21 19.37 7.95
C ARG A 179 2.65 18.92 7.77
N LYS A 180 2.87 17.68 7.35
CA LYS A 180 4.20 17.12 7.09
C LYS A 180 4.82 17.73 5.83
N SER A 181 4.05 17.86 4.76
CA SER A 181 4.45 18.48 3.50
C SER A 181 4.80 19.97 3.66
N THR A 182 4.02 20.74 4.41
CA THR A 182 4.28 22.16 4.67
C THR A 182 5.60 22.38 5.44
N ARG A 183 5.93 21.50 6.39
CA ARG A 183 7.24 21.56 7.08
C ARG A 183 8.41 21.22 6.16
N LEU A 184 8.24 20.26 5.26
CA LEU A 184 9.25 19.98 4.22
C LEU A 184 9.51 21.17 3.33
N ASN A 185 8.47 21.91 2.90
CA ASN A 185 8.61 23.14 2.11
C ASN A 185 9.32 24.26 2.86
N SER A 186 9.10 24.39 4.17
CA SER A 186 9.79 25.40 4.98
C SER A 186 11.28 25.11 5.21
N SER A 187 11.72 23.87 4.97
CA SER A 187 13.13 23.46 5.11
C SER A 187 13.92 23.43 3.79
N HIS A 188 13.52 24.22 2.77
CA HIS A 188 14.21 24.38 1.48
C HIS A 188 14.06 23.22 0.46
N VAL A 189 12.94 22.50 0.48
CA VAL A 189 12.62 21.51 -0.55
C VAL A 189 11.69 22.14 -1.58
N SER A 190 12.10 22.26 -2.84
CA SER A 190 11.21 22.70 -3.92
C SER A 190 10.20 21.59 -4.27
N GLU A 191 8.91 21.90 -4.12
CA GLU A 191 7.82 20.97 -4.40
C GLU A 191 7.71 20.62 -5.89
N SER A 192 7.74 19.31 -6.18
CA SER A 192 7.07 18.77 -7.36
C SER A 192 5.87 17.96 -6.87
N ARG A 193 4.68 18.57 -6.88
CA ARG A 193 3.44 17.88 -6.54
C ARG A 193 3.04 16.97 -7.69
N MET A 194 2.90 15.68 -7.42
CA MET A 194 2.16 14.83 -8.34
C MET A 194 0.68 15.22 -8.29
N PRO A 195 0.01 15.47 -9.44
CA PRO A 195 -1.39 15.81 -9.43
C PRO A 195 -2.20 14.62 -8.90
N SER A 196 -2.93 14.83 -7.80
CA SER A 196 -4.01 13.93 -7.43
C SER A 196 -5.06 14.03 -8.53
N SER A 197 -5.09 13.08 -9.42
CA SER A 197 -6.18 12.96 -10.37
C SER A 197 -7.40 12.40 -9.64
N ALA A 198 -8.42 13.24 -9.52
CA ALA A 198 -9.78 12.86 -9.19
C ALA A 198 -10.31 11.79 -10.15
#